data_22e0e9cb8ca2f034bb1c242e9e670315
#
_entry.id   22e0e9cb8ca2f034bb1c242e9e670315
#
_cell.length_a   1.000
_cell.length_b   1.000
_cell.length_c   1.000
_cell.angle_alpha   90.00
_cell.angle_beta   90.00
_cell.angle_gamma   90.00
#
_symmetry.space_group_name_H-M   'P 1'
#
loop_
_entity.id
_entity.type
_entity.pdbx_description
1 polymer ?
#
loop_
_entity_poly.entity_id
_entity_poly.type
_entity_poly.pdbx_seq_one_letter_code
_entity_poly.pdbx_strand_id
1 'polypeptide(L)'
;NAEQGMLQLSTYHQRMGKQEKEYAEDKQMWIRAYGSHQHNDGKKRFDYEQTITGMQFGMDLYNNVNSKSTTDRAGLILDYSYANARFFDDLRSEKNTGRMHAQSTAFGGYYTKITNDSAYFDIVGIVGLLNNGFKDSYGEKNTQDGWRTGVSLETGYPFVSNSGWGLEPQLQLAYQHTHYSSFNDSYSDIEGYNADMLRGRGGFRVF
;
A
#
# COMPACT_ATOMS: atom_id res chain seq x y z
N ASN A 1 -4.96 3.68 8.91
CA ASN A 1 -4.13 2.47 8.85
C ASN A 1 -4.48 1.53 7.69
N ALA A 2 -5.77 1.28 7.40
CA ALA A 2 -6.16 0.36 6.33
C ALA A 2 -5.66 0.86 4.95
N GLU A 3 -5.91 2.10 4.61
CA GLU A 3 -5.41 2.71 3.35
C GLU A 3 -3.88 2.76 3.30
N GLN A 4 -3.21 3.04 4.42
CA GLN A 4 -1.75 3.01 4.52
C GLN A 4 -1.18 1.66 4.08
N GLY A 5 -1.75 0.56 4.57
CA GLY A 5 -1.33 -0.77 4.17
C GLY A 5 -1.63 -1.11 2.70
N MET A 6 -2.75 -0.64 2.19
CA MET A 6 -3.07 -0.83 0.77
C MET A 6 -2.14 -0.04 -0.17
N LEU A 7 -1.60 1.10 0.27
CA LEU A 7 -0.58 1.84 -0.48
C LEU A 7 0.78 1.12 -0.47
N GLN A 8 1.07 0.34 0.57
CA GLN A 8 2.27 -0.52 0.65
C GLN A 8 2.21 -1.68 -0.35
N LEU A 9 1.00 -2.20 -0.65
CA LEU A 9 0.76 -3.21 -1.69
C LEU A 9 0.72 -2.54 -3.08
N SER A 10 1.87 -2.10 -3.54
CA SER A 10 2.07 -1.39 -4.81
C SER A 10 1.66 -2.23 -6.02
N THR A 11 1.38 -1.55 -7.14
CA THR A 11 1.20 -2.21 -8.42
C THR A 11 2.54 -2.51 -9.09
N TYR A 12 2.54 -3.43 -10.06
CA TYR A 12 3.71 -3.75 -10.87
C TYR A 12 4.35 -2.50 -11.48
N HIS A 13 3.58 -1.68 -12.17
CA HIS A 13 4.09 -0.48 -12.82
C HIS A 13 4.55 0.62 -11.85
N GLN A 14 4.00 0.67 -10.64
CA GLN A 14 4.47 1.61 -9.62
C GLN A 14 5.85 1.25 -9.08
N ARG A 15 6.23 -0.04 -9.09
CA ARG A 15 7.55 -0.50 -8.68
C ARG A 15 8.55 -0.41 -9.81
N MET A 16 8.16 -0.88 -10.99
CA MET A 16 9.08 -1.08 -12.11
C MET A 16 9.27 0.17 -12.98
N GLY A 17 8.38 1.17 -12.91
CA GLY A 17 8.44 2.37 -13.74
C GLY A 17 8.34 2.04 -15.24
N LYS A 18 8.90 2.90 -16.08
CA LYS A 18 9.12 2.60 -17.50
C LYS A 18 10.42 1.81 -17.64
N GLN A 19 10.33 0.49 -17.63
CA GLN A 19 11.48 -0.33 -17.99
C GLN A 19 11.52 -0.52 -19.49
N GLU A 20 12.56 -0.03 -20.11
CA GLU A 20 12.89 -0.39 -21.47
C GLU A 20 13.44 -1.82 -21.49
N LYS A 21 13.15 -2.58 -22.56
CA LYS A 21 13.58 -3.98 -22.71
C LYS A 21 15.08 -4.18 -22.57
N GLU A 22 15.85 -3.12 -22.75
CA GLU A 22 17.34 -3.10 -22.71
C GLU A 22 17.92 -3.44 -21.32
N TYR A 23 17.16 -3.22 -20.24
CA TYR A 23 17.59 -3.52 -18.86
C TYR A 23 16.96 -4.79 -18.28
N ALA A 24 16.37 -5.62 -19.12
CA ALA A 24 15.65 -6.81 -18.66
C ALA A 24 16.56 -7.87 -18.01
N GLU A 25 17.86 -7.90 -18.34
CA GLU A 25 18.80 -8.93 -17.89
C GLU A 25 19.45 -8.62 -16.54
N ASP A 26 19.48 -7.37 -16.09
CA ASP A 26 20.14 -6.97 -14.85
C ASP A 26 19.21 -7.00 -13.65
N LYS A 27 19.78 -7.37 -12.50
CA LYS A 27 19.11 -7.21 -11.20
C LYS A 27 18.99 -5.73 -10.89
N GLN A 28 17.79 -5.29 -10.56
CA GLN A 28 17.51 -3.89 -10.36
C GLN A 28 17.25 -3.56 -8.90
N MET A 29 17.66 -2.36 -8.52
CA MET A 29 17.22 -1.69 -7.30
C MET A 29 16.25 -0.58 -7.70
N TRP A 30 15.20 -0.41 -6.93
CA TRP A 30 14.22 0.63 -7.17
C TRP A 30 13.85 1.34 -5.88
N ILE A 31 13.42 2.58 -6.01
CA ILE A 31 12.87 3.41 -4.95
C ILE A 31 11.55 3.98 -5.42
N ARG A 32 10.58 4.02 -4.52
CA ARG A 32 9.26 4.58 -4.76
C ARG A 32 8.88 5.47 -3.57
N ALA A 33 8.47 6.71 -3.85
CA ALA A 33 7.73 7.54 -2.91
C ALA A 33 6.24 7.49 -3.24
N TYR A 34 5.39 7.50 -2.21
CA TYR A 34 3.95 7.51 -2.39
C TYR A 34 3.26 8.38 -1.35
N GLY A 35 2.05 8.81 -1.66
CA GLY A 35 1.23 9.59 -0.75
C GLY A 35 -0.24 9.52 -1.11
N SER A 36 -1.08 9.81 -0.13
CA SER A 36 -2.53 9.95 -0.28
C SER A 36 -3.03 11.01 0.67
N HIS A 37 -3.97 11.80 0.19
CA HIS A 37 -4.74 12.73 1.02
C HIS A 37 -6.21 12.40 0.85
N GLN A 38 -6.91 12.21 1.96
CA GLN A 38 -8.31 11.85 1.99
C GLN A 38 -9.05 12.77 2.96
N HIS A 39 -10.16 13.27 2.50
CA HIS A 39 -11.15 13.95 3.31
C HIS A 39 -12.45 13.15 3.23
N ASN A 40 -13.05 12.83 4.35
CA ASN A 40 -14.29 12.07 4.41
C ASN A 40 -15.31 12.83 5.27
N ASP A 41 -16.33 13.33 4.60
CA ASP A 41 -17.50 13.95 5.25
C ASP A 41 -18.40 12.84 5.79
N GLY A 42 -18.39 12.62 7.07
CA GLY A 42 -19.29 11.69 7.77
C GLY A 42 -20.72 12.23 7.75
N LYS A 43 -21.61 11.56 7.05
CA LYS A 43 -23.03 12.00 6.82
C LYS A 43 -23.81 12.38 8.06
N LYS A 44 -23.32 12.15 9.27
CA LYS A 44 -24.08 12.42 10.53
C LYS A 44 -23.25 12.95 11.70
N ARG A 45 -21.94 12.73 11.81
CA ARG A 45 -21.26 13.08 13.06
C ARG A 45 -19.74 13.19 13.02
N PHE A 46 -19.04 12.36 12.30
CA PHE A 46 -17.58 12.32 12.35
C PHE A 46 -16.97 12.50 10.97
N ASP A 47 -16.32 13.62 10.80
CA ASP A 47 -15.48 13.88 9.65
C ASP A 47 -14.04 13.53 9.98
N TYR A 48 -13.28 13.07 9.02
CA TYR A 48 -11.86 12.92 9.20
C TYR A 48 -11.08 13.37 7.97
N GLU A 49 -9.93 13.92 8.23
CA GLU A 49 -8.92 14.25 7.23
C GLU A 49 -7.68 13.42 7.50
N GLN A 50 -7.17 12.72 6.49
CA GLN A 50 -6.00 11.86 6.61
C GLN A 50 -5.00 12.17 5.50
N THR A 51 -3.73 12.29 5.87
CA THR A 51 -2.60 12.37 4.94
C THR A 51 -1.64 11.23 5.24
N ILE A 52 -1.28 10.47 4.20
CA ILE A 52 -0.33 9.36 4.26
C ILE A 52 0.84 9.70 3.34
N THR A 53 2.06 9.46 3.83
CA THR A 53 3.29 9.54 3.03
C THR A 53 4.16 8.33 3.32
N GLY A 54 4.88 7.84 2.32
CA GLY A 54 5.76 6.70 2.51
C GLY A 54 6.80 6.57 1.41
N MET A 55 7.80 5.75 1.71
CA MET A 55 8.88 5.38 0.80
C MET A 55 9.09 3.87 0.83
N GLN A 56 9.29 3.31 -0.34
CA GLN A 56 9.66 1.91 -0.53
C GLN A 56 11.00 1.80 -1.23
N PHE A 57 11.80 0.84 -0.77
CA PHE A 57 13.01 0.39 -1.42
C PHE A 57 12.82 -1.07 -1.79
N GLY A 58 13.26 -1.45 -2.96
CA GLY A 58 13.27 -2.83 -3.36
C GLY A 58 14.48 -3.18 -4.19
N MET A 59 14.78 -4.48 -4.20
CA MET A 59 15.87 -5.03 -4.99
C MET A 59 15.53 -6.41 -5.51
N ASP A 60 15.90 -6.67 -6.77
CA ASP A 60 15.81 -8.00 -7.35
C ASP A 60 16.89 -8.91 -6.74
N LEU A 61 16.48 -10.04 -6.20
CA LEU A 61 17.37 -11.12 -5.80
C LEU A 61 17.57 -12.13 -6.94
N TYR A 62 16.50 -12.33 -7.70
CA TYR A 62 16.45 -13.25 -8.82
C TYR A 62 15.90 -12.54 -10.04
N ASN A 63 16.60 -12.68 -11.16
CA ASN A 63 16.15 -12.23 -12.47
C ASN A 63 16.61 -13.28 -13.48
N ASN A 64 15.68 -13.89 -14.18
CA ASN A 64 15.93 -14.91 -15.19
C ASN A 64 15.20 -14.54 -16.48
N VAL A 65 15.96 -14.15 -17.47
CA VAL A 65 15.45 -13.91 -18.82
C VAL A 65 15.65 -15.19 -19.63
N ASN A 66 14.57 -15.93 -19.79
CA ASN A 66 14.63 -17.12 -20.63
C ASN A 66 14.59 -16.73 -22.10
N SER A 67 15.60 -17.12 -22.84
CA SER A 67 15.76 -16.85 -24.29
C SER A 67 14.57 -17.30 -25.15
N LYS A 68 13.63 -18.03 -24.58
CA LYS A 68 12.43 -18.54 -25.27
C LYS A 68 11.16 -17.77 -24.99
N SER A 69 11.12 -16.78 -24.06
CA SER A 69 9.86 -16.03 -24.02
C SER A 69 9.40 -15.42 -22.70
N THR A 70 10.02 -15.69 -21.58
CA THR A 70 9.53 -15.18 -20.30
C THR A 70 10.64 -14.56 -19.47
N THR A 71 10.29 -13.52 -18.72
CA THR A 71 11.17 -12.96 -17.67
C THR A 71 10.54 -13.23 -16.33
N ASP A 72 11.28 -13.88 -15.45
CA ASP A 72 10.89 -14.12 -14.06
C ASP A 72 11.76 -13.28 -13.14
N ARG A 73 11.13 -12.49 -12.26
CA ARG A 73 11.80 -11.65 -11.26
C ARG A 73 11.27 -11.94 -9.88
N ALA A 74 12.15 -11.98 -8.90
CA ALA A 74 11.78 -12.02 -7.50
C ALA A 74 12.71 -11.13 -6.69
N GLY A 75 12.17 -10.46 -5.69
CA GLY A 75 12.94 -9.52 -4.90
C GLY A 75 12.35 -9.21 -3.54
N LEU A 76 13.04 -8.34 -2.82
CA LEU A 76 12.67 -7.90 -1.48
C LEU A 76 12.16 -6.46 -1.53
N ILE A 77 11.35 -6.13 -0.53
CA ILE A 77 10.78 -4.80 -0.30
C ILE A 77 11.04 -4.41 1.15
N LEU A 78 11.47 -3.18 1.36
CA LEU A 78 11.47 -2.48 2.64
C LEU A 78 10.62 -1.23 2.50
N ASP A 79 9.69 -1.01 3.42
CA ASP A 79 8.77 0.12 3.41
C ASP A 79 8.78 0.85 4.74
N TYR A 80 8.73 2.16 4.67
CA TYR A 80 8.44 3.03 5.80
C TYR A 80 7.37 4.04 5.41
N SER A 81 6.35 4.16 6.24
CA SER A 81 5.27 5.13 6.02
C SER A 81 4.76 5.78 7.29
N TYR A 82 4.25 6.98 7.11
CA TYR A 82 3.70 7.82 8.15
C TYR A 82 2.34 8.35 7.73
N ALA A 83 1.37 8.27 8.64
CA ALA A 83 0.03 8.81 8.42
C ALA A 83 -0.35 9.77 9.56
N ASN A 84 -0.99 10.87 9.19
CA ASN A 84 -1.65 11.80 10.11
C ASN A 84 -3.14 11.78 9.84
N ALA A 85 -3.94 11.69 10.89
CA ALA A 85 -5.38 11.86 10.80
C ALA A 85 -5.87 12.89 11.84
N ARG A 86 -6.86 13.68 11.44
CA ARG A 86 -7.59 14.61 12.29
C ARG A 86 -9.06 14.22 12.26
N PHE A 87 -9.69 14.22 13.41
CA PHE A 87 -11.09 13.89 13.56
C PHE A 87 -11.88 15.12 13.99
N PHE A 88 -13.06 15.30 13.42
CA PHE A 88 -13.93 16.42 13.68
C PHE A 88 -15.33 15.91 14.08
N ASP A 89 -16.00 16.64 14.96
CA ASP A 89 -17.40 16.38 15.35
C ASP A 89 -18.21 17.66 15.16
N ASP A 90 -19.09 17.67 14.17
CA ASP A 90 -19.92 18.83 13.84
C ASP A 90 -20.94 19.22 14.91
N LEU A 91 -21.22 18.32 15.86
CA LEU A 91 -22.16 18.57 16.96
C LEU A 91 -21.51 19.24 18.18
N ARG A 92 -20.19 19.39 18.19
CA ARG A 92 -19.46 20.09 19.27
C ARG A 92 -19.06 21.48 18.84
N SER A 93 -19.07 22.42 19.81
CA SER A 93 -18.58 23.79 19.61
C SER A 93 -17.08 23.84 19.26
N GLU A 94 -16.31 22.88 19.72
CA GLU A 94 -14.92 22.62 19.29
C GLU A 94 -14.91 21.47 18.29
N LYS A 95 -14.77 21.82 17.02
CA LYS A 95 -14.83 20.84 15.91
C LYS A 95 -13.76 19.76 15.96
N ASN A 96 -12.59 20.03 16.56
CA ASN A 96 -11.47 19.09 16.59
C ASN A 96 -11.57 18.17 17.82
N THR A 97 -11.86 16.90 17.58
CA THR A 97 -12.06 15.89 18.63
C THR A 97 -10.84 15.02 18.90
N GLY A 98 -9.84 15.03 18.01
CA GLY A 98 -8.63 14.26 18.22
C GLY A 98 -7.71 14.21 17.00
N ARG A 99 -6.50 13.72 17.26
CA ARG A 99 -5.47 13.50 16.23
C ARG A 99 -4.88 12.12 16.41
N MET A 100 -4.54 11.49 15.29
CA MET A 100 -3.84 10.22 15.24
C MET A 100 -2.60 10.34 14.37
N HIS A 101 -1.51 9.74 14.84
CA HIS A 101 -0.30 9.54 14.07
C HIS A 101 -0.07 8.04 13.96
N ALA A 102 0.16 7.54 12.77
CA ALA A 102 0.43 6.13 12.53
C ALA A 102 1.75 5.98 11.79
N GLN A 103 2.65 5.23 12.37
CA GLN A 103 3.92 4.83 11.75
C GLN A 103 3.83 3.36 11.36
N SER A 104 4.37 3.01 10.21
CA SER A 104 4.47 1.64 9.76
C SER A 104 5.83 1.38 9.14
N THR A 105 6.49 0.32 9.60
CA THR A 105 7.67 -0.25 8.96
C THR A 105 7.30 -1.63 8.47
N ALA A 106 7.48 -1.90 7.17
CA ALA A 106 7.12 -3.18 6.59
C ALA A 106 8.29 -3.78 5.80
N PHE A 107 8.34 -5.10 5.81
CA PHE A 107 9.25 -5.91 5.03
C PHE A 107 8.43 -6.89 4.18
N GLY A 108 8.89 -7.17 2.97
CA GLY A 108 8.17 -8.05 2.09
C GLY A 108 8.97 -8.54 0.91
N GLY A 109 8.27 -9.19 0.00
CA GLY A 109 8.83 -9.68 -1.24
C GLY A 109 7.82 -9.63 -2.37
N TYR A 110 8.33 -9.79 -3.57
CA TYR A 110 7.54 -9.87 -4.78
C TYR A 110 8.06 -10.95 -5.72
N TYR A 111 7.16 -11.44 -6.54
CA TYR A 111 7.46 -12.26 -7.71
C TYR A 111 6.66 -11.73 -8.89
N THR A 112 7.36 -11.50 -9.99
CA THR A 112 6.76 -11.02 -11.24
C THR A 112 7.16 -11.94 -12.38
N LYS A 113 6.20 -12.38 -13.16
CA LYS A 113 6.39 -13.11 -14.40
C LYS A 113 5.88 -12.28 -15.57
N ILE A 114 6.73 -12.08 -16.56
CA ILE A 114 6.40 -11.35 -17.79
C ILE A 114 6.53 -12.30 -18.97
N THR A 115 5.53 -12.33 -19.83
CA THR A 115 5.52 -13.16 -21.06
C THR A 115 6.09 -12.40 -22.24
N ASN A 116 6.30 -13.08 -23.36
CA ASN A 116 6.81 -12.48 -24.63
C ASN A 116 5.95 -11.34 -25.15
N ASP A 117 4.66 -11.47 -25.01
CA ASP A 117 3.65 -10.48 -25.42
C ASP A 117 3.53 -9.36 -24.38
N SER A 118 4.48 -9.32 -23.42
CA SER A 118 4.52 -8.34 -22.34
C SER A 118 3.31 -8.40 -21.39
N ALA A 119 2.52 -9.49 -21.43
CA ALA A 119 1.56 -9.75 -20.36
C ALA A 119 2.32 -10.08 -19.08
N TYR A 120 1.77 -9.68 -17.93
CA TYR A 120 2.43 -9.94 -16.66
C TYR A 120 1.48 -10.50 -15.61
N PHE A 121 2.07 -11.22 -14.68
CA PHE A 121 1.46 -11.66 -13.44
C PHE A 121 2.40 -11.28 -12.30
N ASP A 122 1.86 -10.66 -11.26
CA ASP A 122 2.63 -10.10 -10.16
C ASP A 122 2.02 -10.46 -8.81
N ILE A 123 2.85 -10.91 -7.88
CA ILE A 123 2.48 -11.19 -6.49
C ILE A 123 3.36 -10.35 -5.58
N VAL A 124 2.75 -9.69 -4.62
CA VAL A 124 3.43 -8.97 -3.53
C VAL A 124 2.93 -9.48 -2.20
N GLY A 125 3.83 -9.76 -1.28
CA GLY A 125 3.52 -10.06 0.11
C GLY A 125 4.31 -9.17 1.05
N ILE A 126 3.67 -8.64 2.09
CA ILE A 126 4.30 -7.78 3.11
C ILE A 126 3.88 -8.19 4.53
N VAL A 127 4.78 -7.95 5.48
CA VAL A 127 4.52 -7.96 6.91
C VAL A 127 5.01 -6.64 7.49
N GLY A 128 4.19 -5.97 8.28
CA GLY A 128 4.50 -4.65 8.83
C GLY A 128 4.22 -4.55 10.32
N LEU A 129 5.04 -3.75 11.00
CA LEU A 129 4.83 -3.32 12.37
C LEU A 129 4.17 -1.93 12.36
N LEU A 130 3.23 -1.73 13.27
CA LEU A 130 2.46 -0.51 13.42
C LEU A 130 2.70 0.09 14.78
N ASN A 131 2.88 1.41 14.84
CA ASN A 131 2.86 2.19 16.05
C ASN A 131 1.94 3.39 15.85
N ASN A 132 0.84 3.44 16.60
CA ASN A 132 -0.18 4.46 16.52
C ASN A 132 -0.17 5.31 17.77
N GLY A 133 -0.01 6.63 17.61
CA GLY A 133 -0.16 7.60 18.69
C GLY A 133 -1.49 8.34 18.54
N PHE A 134 -2.27 8.41 19.61
CA PHE A 134 -3.52 9.15 19.69
C PHE A 134 -3.36 10.33 20.64
N LYS A 135 -4.00 11.44 20.30
CA LYS A 135 -4.17 12.59 21.18
C LYS A 135 -5.61 13.05 21.11
N ASP A 136 -6.28 13.02 22.23
CA ASP A 136 -7.66 13.49 22.33
C ASP A 136 -7.77 15.02 22.49
N SER A 137 -8.99 15.54 22.56
CA SER A 137 -9.28 16.96 22.77
C SER A 137 -8.90 17.47 24.16
N TYR A 138 -8.72 16.60 25.14
CA TYR A 138 -8.32 16.92 26.52
C TYR A 138 -6.80 16.93 26.70
N GLY A 139 -6.05 16.52 25.67
CA GLY A 139 -4.60 16.51 25.67
C GLY A 139 -3.98 15.20 26.10
N GLU A 140 -4.78 14.19 26.42
CA GLU A 140 -4.30 12.85 26.73
C GLU A 140 -3.64 12.20 25.52
N LYS A 141 -2.58 11.43 25.78
CA LYS A 141 -1.79 10.76 24.75
C LYS A 141 -1.75 9.28 25.07
N ASN A 142 -2.14 8.47 24.09
CA ASN A 142 -2.10 7.02 24.15
C ASN A 142 -1.38 6.46 22.95
N THR A 143 -0.78 5.29 23.10
CA THR A 143 -0.11 4.56 22.01
C THR A 143 -0.71 3.18 21.88
N GLN A 144 -0.82 2.71 20.65
CA GLN A 144 -1.28 1.37 20.32
C GLN A 144 -0.37 0.76 19.29
N ASP A 145 0.23 -0.35 19.63
CA ASP A 145 1.02 -1.15 18.72
C ASP A 145 0.16 -2.14 17.95
N GLY A 146 0.68 -2.61 16.84
CA GLY A 146 0.02 -3.62 16.04
C GLY A 146 0.96 -4.22 14.99
N TRP A 147 0.43 -5.19 14.27
CA TRP A 147 1.09 -5.74 13.12
C TRP A 147 0.11 -5.94 11.97
N ARG A 148 0.64 -6.04 10.78
CA ARG A 148 -0.16 -6.18 9.56
C ARG A 148 0.50 -7.18 8.62
N THR A 149 -0.32 -7.97 7.94
CA THR A 149 0.08 -8.75 6.78
C THR A 149 -0.75 -8.34 5.59
N GLY A 150 -0.15 -8.38 4.41
CA GLY A 150 -0.86 -8.06 3.18
C GLY A 150 -0.34 -8.89 2.01
N VAL A 151 -1.24 -9.20 1.10
CA VAL A 151 -0.93 -9.85 -0.18
C VAL A 151 -1.68 -9.16 -1.31
N SER A 152 -1.02 -9.02 -2.44
CA SER A 152 -1.61 -8.48 -3.67
C SER A 152 -1.29 -9.39 -4.84
N LEU A 153 -2.28 -9.60 -5.70
CA LEU A 153 -2.18 -10.30 -6.97
C LEU A 153 -2.57 -9.31 -8.07
N GLU A 154 -1.73 -9.15 -9.07
CA GLU A 154 -1.99 -8.26 -10.20
C GLU A 154 -1.68 -8.95 -11.52
N THR A 155 -2.45 -8.63 -12.55
CA THR A 155 -2.19 -9.06 -13.93
C THR A 155 -2.55 -7.96 -14.91
N GLY A 156 -1.83 -7.91 -16.02
CA GLY A 156 -2.12 -7.02 -17.12
C GLY A 156 -1.76 -7.65 -18.46
N TYR A 157 -2.45 -7.24 -19.50
CA TYR A 157 -2.22 -7.73 -20.85
C TYR A 157 -2.19 -6.56 -21.84
N PRO A 158 -1.04 -6.25 -22.49
CA PRO A 158 -0.93 -5.17 -23.45
C PRO A 158 -1.45 -5.58 -24.83
N PHE A 159 -2.36 -4.80 -25.38
CA PHE A 159 -2.76 -4.82 -26.78
C PHE A 159 -2.06 -3.69 -27.52
N VAL A 160 -1.28 -4.02 -28.53
CA VAL A 160 -0.56 -3.02 -29.34
C VAL A 160 -1.14 -3.01 -30.76
N SER A 161 -1.58 -1.83 -31.20
CA SER A 161 -2.10 -1.63 -32.56
C SER A 161 -0.95 -1.40 -33.53
N ASN A 162 -1.16 -1.72 -34.82
CA ASN A 162 -0.24 -1.44 -35.91
C ASN A 162 0.10 0.06 -36.07
N SER A 163 -0.73 0.95 -35.54
CA SER A 163 -0.51 2.40 -35.52
C SER A 163 0.38 2.89 -34.37
N GLY A 164 0.89 1.99 -33.53
CA GLY A 164 1.80 2.31 -32.41
C GLY A 164 1.11 2.66 -31.09
N TRP A 165 -0.24 2.63 -31.02
CA TRP A 165 -0.98 2.81 -29.77
C TRP A 165 -1.06 1.49 -29.00
N GLY A 166 -0.84 1.55 -27.70
CA GLY A 166 -1.02 0.43 -26.79
C GLY A 166 -2.11 0.69 -25.75
N LEU A 167 -2.89 -0.35 -25.46
CA LEU A 167 -3.89 -0.40 -24.40
C LEU A 167 -3.62 -1.62 -23.53
N GLU A 168 -3.42 -1.44 -22.22
CA GLU A 168 -3.17 -2.52 -21.28
C GLU A 168 -4.23 -2.51 -20.18
N PRO A 169 -5.26 -3.37 -20.27
CA PRO A 169 -6.14 -3.62 -19.13
C PRO A 169 -5.36 -4.28 -18.00
N GLN A 170 -5.69 -3.88 -16.76
CA GLN A 170 -5.07 -4.32 -15.53
C GLN A 170 -6.14 -4.71 -14.52
N LEU A 171 -5.88 -5.78 -13.76
CA LEU A 171 -6.70 -6.22 -12.66
C LEU A 171 -5.82 -6.50 -11.45
N GLN A 172 -6.19 -5.98 -10.28
CA GLN A 172 -5.51 -6.24 -9.01
C GLN A 172 -6.52 -6.65 -7.94
N LEU A 173 -6.16 -7.64 -7.15
CA LEU A 173 -6.85 -8.03 -5.92
C LEU A 173 -5.85 -7.96 -4.77
N ALA A 174 -6.19 -7.24 -3.72
CA ALA A 174 -5.34 -7.08 -2.54
C ALA A 174 -6.12 -7.39 -1.27
N TYR A 175 -5.53 -8.19 -0.38
CA TYR A 175 -6.05 -8.51 0.93
C TYR A 175 -5.06 -8.08 2.01
N GLN A 176 -5.59 -7.59 3.11
CA GLN A 176 -4.82 -7.17 4.27
C GLN A 176 -5.52 -7.61 5.55
N HIS A 177 -4.75 -8.17 6.47
CA HIS A 177 -5.12 -8.42 7.85
C HIS A 177 -4.29 -7.54 8.78
N THR A 178 -4.93 -6.87 9.73
CA THR A 178 -4.26 -6.01 10.71
C THR A 178 -4.73 -6.41 12.10
N HIS A 179 -3.78 -6.61 13.01
CA HIS A 179 -4.00 -6.82 14.43
C HIS A 179 -3.57 -5.58 15.20
N TYR A 180 -4.42 -5.10 16.09
CA TYR A 180 -4.13 -4.02 17.02
C TYR A 180 -4.08 -4.56 18.44
N SER A 181 -3.01 -4.27 19.16
CA SER A 181 -2.85 -4.66 20.55
C SER A 181 -3.80 -3.89 21.47
N SER A 182 -4.13 -4.48 22.62
CA SER A 182 -4.84 -3.77 23.68
C SER A 182 -3.98 -2.62 24.22
N PHE A 183 -4.63 -1.58 24.70
CA PHE A 183 -3.98 -0.51 25.44
C PHE A 183 -4.92 0.03 26.53
N ASN A 184 -4.31 0.62 27.56
CA ASN A 184 -5.07 1.20 28.67
C ASN A 184 -5.09 2.72 28.49
N ASP A 185 -6.29 3.29 28.56
CA ASP A 185 -6.53 4.72 28.65
C ASP A 185 -6.82 5.08 30.12
N SER A 186 -6.72 6.34 30.50
CA SER A 186 -7.04 6.83 31.87
C SER A 186 -8.46 6.53 32.31
N TYR A 187 -9.36 6.21 31.38
CA TYR A 187 -10.79 5.98 31.62
C TYR A 187 -11.27 4.56 31.35
N SER A 188 -10.52 3.77 30.57
CA SER A 188 -10.94 2.43 30.17
C SER A 188 -9.81 1.58 29.60
N ASP A 189 -9.96 0.27 29.76
CA ASP A 189 -9.14 -0.72 29.08
C ASP A 189 -9.74 -0.96 27.68
N ILE A 190 -8.93 -0.75 26.65
CA ILE A 190 -9.34 -0.99 25.27
C ILE A 190 -8.73 -2.31 24.81
N GLU A 191 -9.60 -3.27 24.54
CA GLU A 191 -9.20 -4.58 24.04
C GLU A 191 -8.61 -4.50 22.63
N GLY A 192 -7.64 -5.38 22.35
CA GLY A 192 -7.09 -5.53 21.01
C GLY A 192 -8.15 -6.07 20.03
N TYR A 193 -8.04 -5.69 18.78
CA TYR A 193 -8.99 -6.12 17.75
C TYR A 193 -8.28 -6.38 16.40
N ASN A 194 -8.97 -7.13 15.55
CA ASN A 194 -8.50 -7.40 14.18
C ASN A 194 -9.35 -6.63 13.19
N ALA A 195 -8.71 -6.25 12.07
CA ALA A 195 -9.37 -5.61 10.93
C ALA A 195 -8.89 -6.25 9.62
N ASP A 196 -9.85 -6.65 8.80
CA ASP A 196 -9.61 -7.22 7.49
C ASP A 196 -10.05 -6.26 6.40
N MET A 197 -9.29 -6.18 5.32
CA MET A 197 -9.61 -5.37 4.16
C MET A 197 -9.33 -6.13 2.86
N LEU A 198 -10.32 -6.15 1.98
CA LEU A 198 -10.20 -6.67 0.62
C LEU A 198 -10.44 -5.53 -0.37
N ARG A 199 -9.54 -5.35 -1.33
CA ARG A 199 -9.66 -4.33 -2.38
C ARG A 199 -9.47 -4.94 -3.76
N GLY A 200 -10.45 -4.75 -4.64
CA GLY A 200 -10.34 -5.00 -6.07
C GLY A 200 -10.07 -3.70 -6.82
N ARG A 201 -9.18 -3.73 -7.80
CA ARG A 201 -8.90 -2.61 -8.70
C ARG A 201 -8.89 -3.10 -10.13
N GLY A 202 -9.66 -2.46 -11.00
CA GLY A 202 -9.58 -2.58 -12.44
C GLY A 202 -9.12 -1.26 -13.05
N GLY A 203 -8.32 -1.31 -14.09
CA GLY A 203 -7.82 -0.12 -14.77
C GLY A 203 -7.28 -0.44 -16.15
N PHE A 204 -6.86 0.57 -16.85
CA PHE A 204 -6.16 0.42 -18.12
C PHE A 204 -5.09 1.51 -18.26
N ARG A 205 -4.01 1.15 -18.92
CA ARG A 205 -2.91 2.05 -19.29
C ARG A 205 -2.91 2.23 -20.78
N VAL A 206 -2.78 3.47 -21.24
CA VAL A 206 -2.58 3.83 -22.65
C VAL A 206 -1.15 4.28 -22.84
N PHE A 207 -0.47 3.83 -23.87
CA PHE A 207 0.93 4.16 -24.14
C PHE A 207 1.23 4.14 -25.65
#